data_e56ef07a98f26b5a69e5165faaa8da7f
#
_entry.id   e56ef07a98f26b5a69e5165faaa8da7f
#
_cell.length_a   1.000
_cell.length_b   1.000
_cell.length_c   1.000
_cell.angle_alpha   90.00
_cell.angle_beta   90.00
_cell.angle_gamma   90.00
#
_symmetry.space_group_name_H-M   'P 1'
#
loop_
_entity.id
_entity.type
_entity.pdbx_description
1 polymer ?
#
loop_
_entity_poly.entity_id
_entity_poly.type
_entity_poly.pdbx_seq_one_letter_code
_entity_poly.pdbx_strand_id
1 'polypeptide(L)'
;MVYDDSGKMHFDIPFFHRVDDDQPPALEDEDITIDILTPEDTLTLRPVKELRARQMGARVLIRDTVKEVSTAPESDVVIEVKRVNGFINYDSQINIPPEVDVSRGDTLANFKAVLDGEKYVVARMSTFCDSYFVRAYRDAALSRDNGAYWYDGDNRTWLDPTHPQTLAYITTLCQELAELGVDELMLDHFAYPVTGNVEAIYGLEETDREEVLSDFAAALRANLPEETVVGIVLHNDLSAEDGISAELITAHFDRVYVAPNVDVAALREELGSAYGAERYVMLTDRAADTGGYLIG
;
A
#
# COMPACT_ATOMS: atom_id res chain seq x y z
N MET A 1 7.85 16.25 -16.69
CA MET A 1 6.56 16.96 -16.45
C MET A 1 6.33 17.85 -17.65
N VAL A 2 5.34 17.54 -18.47
CA VAL A 2 5.03 18.32 -19.69
C VAL A 2 3.54 18.61 -19.67
N TYR A 3 3.16 19.84 -19.92
CA TYR A 3 1.76 20.24 -20.09
C TYR A 3 1.45 20.31 -21.58
N ASP A 4 0.28 19.81 -21.99
CA ASP A 4 -0.22 20.00 -23.35
C ASP A 4 -0.83 21.41 -23.54
N ASP A 5 -1.14 21.75 -24.78
CA ASP A 5 -1.70 23.05 -25.15
C ASP A 5 -3.09 23.35 -24.53
N SER A 6 -3.73 22.35 -23.87
CA SER A 6 -5.00 22.49 -23.15
C SER A 6 -4.79 22.68 -21.64
N GLY A 7 -3.54 22.67 -21.15
CA GLY A 7 -3.20 22.78 -19.72
C GLY A 7 -3.36 21.48 -18.94
N LYS A 8 -3.52 20.34 -19.61
CA LYS A 8 -3.64 19.03 -18.99
C LYS A 8 -2.25 18.43 -18.75
N MET A 9 -2.03 17.94 -17.55
CA MET A 9 -0.75 17.39 -17.11
C MET A 9 -0.54 15.98 -17.67
N HIS A 10 0.59 15.77 -18.35
CA HIS A 10 1.05 14.45 -18.78
C HIS A 10 2.34 14.07 -18.07
N PHE A 11 2.38 12.86 -17.57
CA PHE A 11 3.57 12.28 -16.94
C PHE A 11 4.33 11.45 -17.96
N ASP A 12 5.57 11.88 -18.26
CA ASP A 12 6.52 11.05 -18.99
C ASP A 12 7.26 10.20 -17.94
N ILE A 13 6.68 9.06 -17.60
CA ILE A 13 7.36 8.06 -16.77
C ILE A 13 8.17 7.19 -17.72
N PRO A 14 9.49 7.03 -17.54
CA PRO A 14 10.39 6.41 -18.54
C PRO A 14 10.08 4.96 -18.91
N PHE A 15 9.09 4.33 -18.28
CA PHE A 15 8.72 2.93 -18.49
C PHE A 15 7.35 2.69 -19.13
N PHE A 16 6.59 3.75 -19.44
CA PHE A 16 5.33 3.56 -20.17
C PHE A 16 5.59 3.65 -21.68
N HIS A 17 5.41 2.54 -22.38
CA HIS A 17 5.31 2.55 -23.84
C HIS A 17 4.11 3.42 -24.24
N ARG A 18 4.39 4.44 -25.05
CA ARG A 18 3.37 5.21 -25.74
C ARG A 18 2.47 4.25 -26.50
N VAL A 19 1.21 4.17 -26.14
CA VAL A 19 0.18 3.63 -27.03
C VAL A 19 -0.03 4.70 -28.10
N ASP A 20 0.27 4.40 -29.35
CA ASP A 20 0.01 5.28 -30.48
C ASP A 20 -1.49 5.57 -30.53
N ASP A 21 -1.83 6.86 -30.68
CA ASP A 21 -3.17 7.38 -30.94
C ASP A 21 -3.71 6.81 -32.28
N ASP A 22 -4.21 5.58 -32.26
CA ASP A 22 -5.14 5.15 -33.28
C ASP A 22 -6.54 5.59 -32.86
N GLN A 23 -7.12 6.49 -33.62
CA GLN A 23 -8.49 6.95 -33.47
C GLN A 23 -9.43 5.74 -33.33
N PRO A 24 -10.28 5.68 -32.28
CA PRO A 24 -11.26 4.63 -32.19
C PRO A 24 -12.20 4.68 -33.42
N PRO A 25 -12.54 3.53 -34.00
CA PRO A 25 -13.52 3.49 -35.08
C PRO A 25 -14.85 4.10 -34.63
N ALA A 26 -15.48 4.86 -35.53
CA ALA A 26 -16.79 5.42 -35.26
C ALA A 26 -17.76 4.29 -34.87
N LEU A 27 -18.34 4.40 -33.66
CA LEU A 27 -19.39 3.49 -33.20
C LEU A 27 -20.61 3.72 -34.09
N GLU A 28 -20.99 2.68 -34.87
CA GLU A 28 -22.33 2.64 -35.48
C GLU A 28 -23.36 2.48 -34.35
N ASP A 29 -24.50 3.16 -34.47
CA ASP A 29 -25.62 3.11 -33.54
C ASP A 29 -26.17 1.65 -33.45
N GLU A 30 -25.57 0.82 -32.64
CA GLU A 30 -26.19 -0.40 -32.16
C GLU A 30 -26.90 -0.09 -30.84
N ASP A 31 -28.16 -0.52 -30.75
CA ASP A 31 -29.04 -0.34 -29.58
C ASP A 31 -28.30 -0.73 -28.28
N ILE A 32 -27.87 0.27 -27.50
CA ILE A 32 -27.30 0.05 -26.18
C ILE A 32 -28.45 -0.33 -25.26
N THR A 33 -28.64 -1.62 -25.05
CA THR A 33 -29.48 -2.12 -23.97
C THR A 33 -28.73 -1.89 -22.66
N ILE A 34 -29.10 -0.86 -21.92
CA ILE A 34 -28.59 -0.65 -20.56
C ILE A 34 -29.30 -1.67 -19.67
N ASP A 35 -28.63 -2.78 -19.38
CA ASP A 35 -29.03 -3.65 -18.29
C ASP A 35 -28.85 -2.86 -16.98
N ILE A 36 -29.96 -2.50 -16.35
CA ILE A 36 -29.95 -1.91 -15.01
C ILE A 36 -29.58 -3.04 -14.06
N LEU A 37 -28.29 -3.08 -13.69
CA LEU A 37 -27.80 -3.99 -12.65
C LEU A 37 -28.58 -3.73 -11.36
N THR A 38 -29.19 -4.77 -10.82
CA THR A 38 -29.83 -4.70 -9.50
C THR A 38 -28.75 -4.60 -8.41
N PRO A 39 -29.02 -3.99 -7.25
CA PRO A 39 -28.01 -3.80 -6.20
C PRO A 39 -27.33 -5.07 -5.69
N GLU A 40 -27.85 -6.25 -6.03
CA GLU A 40 -27.26 -7.55 -5.67
C GLU A 40 -26.12 -7.99 -6.60
N ASP A 41 -25.95 -7.35 -7.77
CA ASP A 41 -24.95 -7.76 -8.78
C ASP A 41 -23.62 -7.03 -8.70
N THR A 42 -23.43 -6.12 -7.72
CA THR A 42 -22.39 -5.08 -7.80
C THR A 42 -21.13 -5.32 -6.98
N LEU A 43 -20.98 -6.45 -6.28
CA LEU A 43 -19.73 -6.74 -5.55
C LEU A 43 -19.10 -8.02 -6.08
N THR A 44 -18.61 -7.98 -7.32
CA THR A 44 -17.64 -8.98 -7.77
C THR A 44 -16.30 -8.65 -7.10
N LEU A 45 -16.06 -9.28 -5.95
CA LEU A 45 -14.74 -9.21 -5.32
C LEU A 45 -13.71 -9.72 -6.33
N ARG A 46 -12.57 -9.04 -6.43
CA ARG A 46 -11.47 -9.47 -7.29
C ARG A 46 -11.08 -10.92 -6.95
N PRO A 47 -10.79 -11.75 -7.98
CA PRO A 47 -10.17 -13.04 -7.74
C PRO A 47 -8.80 -12.81 -7.11
N VAL A 48 -8.57 -13.39 -5.95
CA VAL A 48 -7.27 -13.30 -5.25
C VAL A 48 -6.71 -14.70 -5.04
N LYS A 49 -5.40 -14.79 -4.88
CA LYS A 49 -4.76 -16.01 -4.41
C LYS A 49 -5.36 -16.44 -3.07
N GLU A 50 -5.20 -17.70 -2.71
CA GLU A 50 -5.59 -18.18 -1.39
C GLU A 50 -4.93 -17.32 -0.29
N LEU A 51 -5.77 -16.66 0.51
CA LEU A 51 -5.31 -15.83 1.61
C LEU A 51 -4.88 -16.72 2.79
N ARG A 52 -3.64 -16.59 3.21
CA ARG A 52 -3.15 -17.32 4.39
C ARG A 52 -3.65 -16.64 5.66
N ALA A 53 -4.07 -17.45 6.63
CA ALA A 53 -4.72 -16.97 7.84
C ALA A 53 -3.76 -16.80 9.02
N ARG A 54 -2.57 -17.42 8.99
CA ARG A 54 -1.62 -17.42 10.09
C ARG A 54 -0.25 -17.02 9.60
N GLN A 55 0.33 -16.03 10.27
CA GLN A 55 1.59 -15.43 9.87
C GLN A 55 2.49 -15.25 11.10
N MET A 56 3.78 -15.43 10.92
CA MET A 56 4.75 -15.04 11.94
C MET A 56 5.00 -13.52 11.88
N GLY A 57 5.54 -12.97 12.94
CA GLY A 57 5.81 -11.54 13.05
C GLY A 57 6.73 -11.01 11.97
N ALA A 58 6.71 -9.68 11.83
CA ALA A 58 7.57 -8.98 10.88
C ALA A 58 9.06 -9.23 11.14
N ARG A 59 9.82 -9.43 10.06
CA ARG A 59 11.26 -9.63 10.09
C ARG A 59 11.97 -8.58 9.23
N VAL A 60 13.14 -8.19 9.69
CA VAL A 60 14.04 -7.32 8.91
C VAL A 60 15.00 -8.21 8.12
N LEU A 61 15.22 -7.88 6.85
CA LEU A 61 16.12 -8.64 5.97
C LEU A 61 17.60 -8.38 6.33
N ILE A 62 18.12 -9.27 7.18
CA ILE A 62 19.55 -9.38 7.49
C ILE A 62 20.00 -10.81 7.19
N ARG A 63 21.32 -11.04 7.17
CA ARG A 63 21.87 -12.36 6.82
C ARG A 63 21.26 -13.51 7.63
N ASP A 64 21.07 -13.33 8.92
CA ASP A 64 20.56 -14.37 9.81
C ASP A 64 19.05 -14.60 9.68
N THR A 65 18.32 -13.64 9.18
CA THR A 65 16.86 -13.73 8.97
C THR A 65 16.49 -14.87 8.03
N VAL A 66 17.26 -15.10 6.97
CA VAL A 66 17.00 -16.21 6.03
C VAL A 66 16.95 -17.55 6.76
N LYS A 67 17.94 -17.80 7.62
CA LYS A 67 18.00 -19.04 8.42
C LYS A 67 16.83 -19.11 9.41
N GLU A 68 16.54 -18.03 10.09
CA GLU A 68 15.43 -17.94 11.03
C GLU A 68 14.09 -18.23 10.33
N VAL A 69 13.81 -17.57 9.20
CA VAL A 69 12.60 -17.77 8.41
C VAL A 69 12.53 -19.21 7.90
N SER A 70 13.62 -19.77 7.36
CA SER A 70 13.65 -21.13 6.81
C SER A 70 13.39 -22.21 7.86
N THR A 71 13.71 -21.93 9.12
CA THR A 71 13.53 -22.89 10.23
C THR A 71 12.28 -22.64 11.07
N ALA A 72 11.57 -21.55 10.82
CA ALA A 72 10.33 -21.21 11.52
C ALA A 72 9.24 -22.26 11.24
N PRO A 73 8.47 -22.67 12.25
CA PRO A 73 7.42 -23.68 12.08
C PRO A 73 6.22 -23.16 11.26
N GLU A 74 6.00 -21.84 11.25
CA GLU A 74 4.91 -21.20 10.52
C GLU A 74 5.14 -21.30 9.00
N SER A 75 4.06 -21.54 8.26
CA SER A 75 4.09 -21.60 6.80
C SER A 75 4.15 -20.20 6.16
N ASP A 76 3.79 -19.16 6.90
CA ASP A 76 3.66 -17.81 6.43
C ASP A 76 4.61 -16.88 7.18
N VAL A 77 5.11 -15.84 6.51
CA VAL A 77 6.04 -14.88 7.11
C VAL A 77 5.78 -13.46 6.58
N VAL A 78 5.89 -12.49 7.48
CA VAL A 78 5.89 -11.08 7.12
C VAL A 78 7.32 -10.54 7.17
N ILE A 79 7.78 -9.96 6.07
CA ILE A 79 9.09 -9.32 5.97
C ILE A 79 8.90 -7.81 5.90
N GLU A 80 9.51 -7.07 6.82
CA GLU A 80 9.52 -5.61 6.75
C GLU A 80 10.52 -5.16 5.68
N VAL A 81 10.02 -4.82 4.50
CA VAL A 81 10.84 -4.40 3.35
C VAL A 81 11.13 -2.91 3.35
N LYS A 82 10.24 -2.08 3.91
CA LYS A 82 10.45 -0.64 4.08
C LYS A 82 9.96 -0.20 5.45
N ARG A 83 10.87 0.38 6.22
CA ARG A 83 10.59 0.86 7.59
C ARG A 83 9.82 2.17 7.60
N VAL A 84 9.27 2.51 8.75
CA VAL A 84 8.54 3.75 9.02
C VAL A 84 9.38 5.03 8.80
N ASN A 85 10.70 4.94 8.85
CA ASN A 85 11.59 6.07 8.52
C ASN A 85 11.98 6.14 7.04
N GLY A 86 11.52 5.19 6.21
CA GLY A 86 11.84 5.10 4.79
C GLY A 86 13.05 4.23 4.45
N PHE A 87 13.73 3.61 5.46
CA PHE A 87 14.83 2.69 5.20
C PHE A 87 14.32 1.44 4.47
N ILE A 88 14.96 1.08 3.35
CA ILE A 88 14.66 -0.13 2.58
C ILE A 88 15.55 -1.27 3.04
N ASN A 89 14.96 -2.36 3.51
CA ASN A 89 15.65 -3.46 4.17
C ASN A 89 16.26 -4.52 3.22
N TYR A 90 16.23 -4.30 1.92
CA TYR A 90 16.88 -5.16 0.92
C TYR A 90 17.58 -4.31 -0.13
N ASP A 91 18.51 -4.88 -0.91
CA ASP A 91 19.22 -4.19 -1.98
C ASP A 91 18.31 -4.03 -3.21
N SER A 92 17.37 -3.10 -3.10
CA SER A 92 16.43 -2.76 -4.17
C SER A 92 17.16 -2.29 -5.42
N GLN A 93 16.66 -2.69 -6.58
CA GLN A 93 17.25 -2.41 -7.88
C GLN A 93 16.54 -1.26 -8.61
N ILE A 94 15.49 -0.67 -8.01
CA ILE A 94 14.83 0.52 -8.59
C ILE A 94 15.77 1.73 -8.48
N ASN A 95 15.48 2.76 -9.28
CA ASN A 95 16.20 4.02 -9.21
C ASN A 95 15.79 4.81 -7.96
N ILE A 96 16.52 4.58 -6.86
CA ILE A 96 16.28 5.19 -5.56
C ILE A 96 17.18 6.42 -5.40
N PRO A 97 16.66 7.58 -4.91
CA PRO A 97 17.48 8.73 -4.58
C PRO A 97 18.57 8.38 -3.55
N PRO A 98 19.76 8.97 -3.65
CA PRO A 98 20.88 8.66 -2.75
C PRO A 98 20.61 9.02 -1.29
N GLU A 99 19.62 9.86 -1.01
CA GLU A 99 19.16 10.23 0.34
C GLU A 99 18.36 9.12 1.01
N VAL A 100 17.84 8.16 0.24
CA VAL A 100 17.13 6.99 0.78
C VAL A 100 18.14 5.91 1.10
N ASP A 101 18.23 5.55 2.37
CA ASP A 101 19.09 4.48 2.82
C ASP A 101 18.52 3.11 2.42
N VAL A 102 19.37 2.29 1.83
CA VAL A 102 19.02 0.95 1.34
C VAL A 102 20.01 -0.06 1.89
N SER A 103 19.52 -1.18 2.35
CA SER A 103 20.37 -2.29 2.79
C SER A 103 21.09 -2.91 1.59
N ARG A 104 22.41 -2.89 1.60
CA ARG A 104 23.27 -3.35 0.50
C ARG A 104 23.86 -4.73 0.78
N GLY A 105 24.54 -5.29 -0.23
CA GLY A 105 25.22 -6.57 -0.14
C GLY A 105 24.31 -7.75 -0.44
N ASP A 106 24.35 -8.77 0.42
CA ASP A 106 23.63 -10.04 0.18
C ASP A 106 22.12 -9.98 0.47
N THR A 107 21.56 -8.80 0.80
CA THR A 107 20.17 -8.69 1.28
C THR A 107 19.14 -9.01 0.22
N LEU A 108 19.37 -8.66 -1.05
CA LEU A 108 18.50 -9.09 -2.15
C LEU A 108 18.57 -10.60 -2.37
N ALA A 109 19.78 -11.17 -2.34
CA ALA A 109 19.96 -12.61 -2.47
C ALA A 109 19.29 -13.38 -1.31
N ASN A 110 19.39 -12.83 -0.09
CA ASN A 110 18.71 -13.37 1.08
C ASN A 110 17.19 -13.30 0.92
N PHE A 111 16.66 -12.21 0.40
CA PHE A 111 15.23 -12.07 0.15
C PHE A 111 14.74 -13.09 -0.89
N LYS A 112 15.44 -13.18 -2.02
CA LYS A 112 15.13 -14.18 -3.04
C LYS A 112 15.15 -15.60 -2.50
N ALA A 113 16.11 -15.95 -1.64
CA ALA A 113 16.17 -17.27 -1.01
C ALA A 113 14.97 -17.57 -0.10
N VAL A 114 14.34 -16.54 0.49
CA VAL A 114 13.07 -16.70 1.23
C VAL A 114 11.91 -16.92 0.26
N LEU A 115 11.86 -16.14 -0.81
CA LEU A 115 10.79 -16.22 -1.84
C LEU A 115 10.84 -17.54 -2.62
N ASP A 116 12.03 -18.09 -2.87
CA ASP A 116 12.22 -19.39 -3.53
C ASP A 116 11.81 -20.59 -2.63
N GLY A 117 11.50 -20.33 -1.37
CA GLY A 117 11.03 -21.34 -0.42
C GLY A 117 9.55 -21.66 -0.57
N GLU A 118 9.03 -22.51 0.35
CA GLU A 118 7.62 -22.93 0.35
C GLU A 118 6.71 -22.01 1.20
N LYS A 119 7.28 -20.93 1.78
CA LYS A 119 6.53 -20.04 2.67
C LYS A 119 5.71 -19.03 1.87
N TYR A 120 4.55 -18.67 2.40
CA TYR A 120 3.81 -17.52 1.95
C TYR A 120 4.47 -16.26 2.52
N VAL A 121 4.91 -15.37 1.65
CA VAL A 121 5.71 -14.20 2.02
C VAL A 121 4.92 -12.92 1.82
N VAL A 122 4.69 -12.20 2.91
CA VAL A 122 4.07 -10.88 2.93
C VAL A 122 5.15 -9.81 3.04
N ALA A 123 5.20 -8.90 2.09
CA ALA A 123 6.10 -7.75 2.11
C ALA A 123 5.42 -6.56 2.79
N ARG A 124 5.79 -6.26 4.05
CA ARG A 124 5.31 -5.10 4.79
C ARG A 124 6.12 -3.87 4.46
N MET A 125 5.45 -2.79 4.09
CA MET A 125 6.07 -1.51 3.83
C MET A 125 5.29 -0.34 4.44
N SER A 126 6.01 0.61 5.06
CA SER A 126 5.46 1.91 5.42
C SER A 126 5.23 2.71 4.15
N THR A 127 3.99 3.11 3.87
CA THR A 127 3.62 3.77 2.63
C THR A 127 3.97 5.25 2.67
N PHE A 128 3.27 6.04 3.46
CA PHE A 128 3.44 7.50 3.47
C PHE A 128 4.33 8.00 4.60
N CYS A 129 4.53 7.26 5.69
CA CYS A 129 5.49 7.66 6.71
C CYS A 129 6.92 7.36 6.24
N ASP A 130 7.70 8.42 5.94
CA ASP A 130 9.03 8.32 5.33
C ASP A 130 9.85 9.59 5.61
N SER A 131 11.02 9.41 6.21
CA SER A 131 11.93 10.54 6.54
C SER A 131 13.14 10.61 5.62
N TYR A 132 13.35 9.61 4.77
CA TYR A 132 14.46 9.61 3.83
C TYR A 132 14.06 10.16 2.47
N PHE A 133 12.94 9.70 1.89
CA PHE A 133 12.50 10.16 0.57
C PHE A 133 12.22 11.67 0.55
N VAL A 134 11.64 12.23 1.61
CA VAL A 134 11.39 13.67 1.71
C VAL A 134 12.66 14.53 1.70
N ARG A 135 13.83 13.95 2.00
CA ARG A 135 15.11 14.68 1.91
C ARG A 135 15.53 14.90 0.46
N ALA A 136 15.26 13.93 -0.40
CA ALA A 136 15.49 14.04 -1.84
C ALA A 136 14.44 14.92 -2.53
N TYR A 137 13.19 14.79 -2.11
CA TYR A 137 12.05 15.47 -2.70
C TYR A 137 11.25 16.21 -1.63
N ARG A 138 11.74 17.39 -1.27
CA ARG A 138 11.14 18.20 -0.20
C ARG A 138 9.67 18.51 -0.44
N ASP A 139 9.30 18.76 -1.70
CA ASP A 139 7.94 19.12 -2.09
C ASP A 139 6.97 17.92 -2.02
N ALA A 140 7.51 16.70 -1.94
CA ALA A 140 6.71 15.50 -1.73
C ALA A 140 6.38 15.23 -0.25
N ALA A 141 6.76 16.13 0.66
CA ALA A 141 6.45 16.01 2.09
C ALA A 141 5.21 16.80 2.46
N LEU A 142 4.41 16.28 3.38
CA LEU A 142 3.45 17.09 4.11
C LEU A 142 4.19 18.25 4.81
N SER A 143 3.74 19.46 4.58
CA SER A 143 4.41 20.69 5.02
C SER A 143 3.48 21.61 5.79
N ARG A 144 4.05 22.60 6.44
CA ARG A 144 3.35 23.74 7.06
C ARG A 144 3.27 24.91 6.10
N ASP A 145 2.45 25.90 6.37
CA ASP A 145 2.30 27.14 5.59
C ASP A 145 3.61 27.83 5.23
N ASN A 146 4.59 27.75 6.12
CA ASN A 146 5.91 28.34 5.93
C ASN A 146 6.88 27.46 5.12
N GLY A 147 6.40 26.33 4.57
CA GLY A 147 7.21 25.38 3.82
C GLY A 147 8.15 24.51 4.67
N ALA A 148 8.06 24.55 6.00
CA ALA A 148 8.79 23.62 6.85
C ALA A 148 8.10 22.24 6.81
N TYR A 149 8.87 21.15 7.00
CA TYR A 149 8.29 19.84 7.16
C TYR A 149 7.28 19.84 8.31
N TRP A 150 6.17 19.14 8.09
CA TRP A 150 5.28 18.78 9.18
C TRP A 150 5.78 17.48 9.83
N TYR A 151 5.56 17.35 11.14
CA TYR A 151 5.94 16.17 11.91
C TYR A 151 4.75 15.70 12.74
N ASP A 152 4.57 14.37 12.78
CA ASP A 152 3.55 13.72 13.61
C ASP A 152 3.94 13.73 15.10
N GLY A 153 3.09 13.09 15.92
CA GLY A 153 3.32 12.98 17.38
C GLY A 153 4.59 12.22 17.77
N ASP A 154 5.12 11.39 16.88
CA ASP A 154 6.36 10.61 17.05
C ASP A 154 7.58 11.29 16.37
N ASN A 155 7.42 12.52 15.93
CA ASN A 155 8.45 13.30 15.23
C ASN A 155 8.90 12.66 13.90
N ARG A 156 7.94 12.09 13.15
CA ARG A 156 8.16 11.52 11.83
C ARG A 156 7.63 12.46 10.75
N THR A 157 8.27 12.45 9.59
CA THR A 157 7.78 13.12 8.38
C THR A 157 6.93 12.18 7.54
N TRP A 158 6.03 12.76 6.77
CA TRP A 158 5.09 12.02 5.93
C TRP A 158 5.16 12.52 4.49
N LEU A 159 5.02 11.60 3.56
CA LEU A 159 4.84 11.90 2.14
C LEU A 159 3.44 12.47 1.92
N ASP A 160 3.33 13.41 0.99
CA ASP A 160 2.06 13.90 0.49
C ASP A 160 1.50 12.91 -0.54
N PRO A 161 0.35 12.28 -0.29
CA PRO A 161 -0.26 11.35 -1.24
C PRO A 161 -0.67 12.00 -2.56
N THR A 162 -0.89 13.33 -2.58
CA THR A 162 -1.24 14.06 -3.81
C THR A 162 -0.03 14.31 -4.71
N HIS A 163 1.19 14.13 -4.18
CA HIS A 163 2.39 14.47 -4.93
C HIS A 163 2.78 13.34 -5.91
N PRO A 164 3.01 13.66 -7.20
CA PRO A 164 3.28 12.64 -8.23
C PRO A 164 4.50 11.77 -7.95
N GLN A 165 5.54 12.33 -7.33
CA GLN A 165 6.73 11.55 -6.98
C GLN A 165 6.48 10.55 -5.85
N THR A 166 5.53 10.84 -4.96
CA THR A 166 5.08 9.87 -3.94
C THR A 166 4.44 8.66 -4.62
N LEU A 167 3.50 8.90 -5.54
CA LEU A 167 2.85 7.82 -6.29
C LEU A 167 3.87 7.00 -7.08
N ALA A 168 4.75 7.67 -7.83
CA ALA A 168 5.76 7.00 -8.65
C ALA A 168 6.70 6.13 -7.79
N TYR A 169 7.18 6.65 -6.67
CA TYR A 169 8.09 5.94 -5.76
C TYR A 169 7.44 4.70 -5.15
N ILE A 170 6.27 4.85 -4.56
CA ILE A 170 5.56 3.75 -3.90
C ILE A 170 5.14 2.69 -4.94
N THR A 171 4.60 3.11 -6.08
CA THR A 171 4.20 2.20 -7.15
C THR A 171 5.39 1.40 -7.69
N THR A 172 6.52 2.04 -7.96
CA THR A 172 7.71 1.35 -8.48
C THR A 172 8.26 0.34 -7.47
N LEU A 173 8.23 0.67 -6.18
CA LEU A 173 8.66 -0.25 -5.12
C LEU A 173 7.72 -1.46 -5.01
N CYS A 174 6.41 -1.23 -5.08
CA CYS A 174 5.42 -2.31 -5.08
C CYS A 174 5.54 -3.21 -6.32
N GLN A 175 5.81 -2.64 -7.49
CA GLN A 175 6.05 -3.40 -8.72
C GLN A 175 7.29 -4.29 -8.58
N GLU A 176 8.42 -3.75 -8.11
CA GLU A 176 9.63 -4.55 -7.86
C GLU A 176 9.34 -5.74 -6.92
N LEU A 177 8.62 -5.50 -5.83
CA LEU A 177 8.26 -6.56 -4.88
C LEU A 177 7.36 -7.62 -5.52
N ALA A 178 6.36 -7.22 -6.31
CA ALA A 178 5.51 -8.15 -7.05
C ALA A 178 6.31 -8.97 -8.08
N GLU A 179 7.23 -8.33 -8.83
CA GLU A 179 8.13 -8.98 -9.79
C GLU A 179 9.12 -9.95 -9.12
N LEU A 180 9.55 -9.63 -7.89
CA LEU A 180 10.38 -10.54 -7.09
C LEU A 180 9.62 -11.77 -6.63
N GLY A 181 8.28 -11.76 -6.68
CA GLY A 181 7.43 -12.90 -6.39
C GLY A 181 6.93 -12.96 -4.94
N VAL A 182 6.78 -11.80 -4.26
CA VAL A 182 6.07 -11.78 -2.96
C VAL A 182 4.61 -12.22 -3.18
N ASP A 183 4.06 -12.93 -2.21
CA ASP A 183 2.68 -13.39 -2.29
C ASP A 183 1.68 -12.27 -1.98
N GLU A 184 2.08 -11.31 -1.13
CA GLU A 184 1.22 -10.23 -0.67
C GLU A 184 2.03 -8.97 -0.35
N LEU A 185 1.47 -7.82 -0.71
CA LEU A 185 1.94 -6.49 -0.30
C LEU A 185 1.10 -6.03 0.91
N MET A 186 1.74 -5.69 2.01
CA MET A 186 1.09 -5.16 3.22
C MET A 186 1.45 -3.69 3.37
N LEU A 187 0.49 -2.80 3.05
CA LEU A 187 0.66 -1.36 3.09
C LEU A 187 0.34 -0.84 4.51
N ASP A 188 1.38 -0.48 5.22
CA ASP A 188 1.32 0.16 6.52
C ASP A 188 1.38 1.67 6.36
N HIS A 189 0.74 2.45 7.23
CA HIS A 189 0.66 3.92 7.12
C HIS A 189 0.12 4.40 5.75
N PHE A 190 -0.81 3.66 5.17
CA PHE A 190 -1.58 4.09 4.00
C PHE A 190 -2.78 4.91 4.48
N ALA A 191 -2.51 6.10 4.98
CA ALA A 191 -3.49 6.99 5.61
C ALA A 191 -2.91 8.39 5.71
N TYR A 192 -3.75 9.39 5.96
CA TYR A 192 -3.29 10.66 6.48
C TYR A 192 -2.97 10.55 7.97
N PRO A 193 -2.00 11.31 8.49
CA PRO A 193 -1.66 11.28 9.91
C PRO A 193 -2.78 11.90 10.76
N VAL A 194 -3.06 11.26 11.92
CA VAL A 194 -4.05 11.74 12.88
C VAL A 194 -3.44 12.12 14.24
N THR A 195 -2.12 12.08 14.35
CA THR A 195 -1.38 12.44 15.56
C THR A 195 -0.50 13.65 15.33
N GLY A 196 -0.23 14.43 16.36
CA GLY A 196 0.50 15.68 16.23
C GLY A 196 -0.43 16.87 15.97
N ASN A 197 0.13 18.01 15.53
CA ASN A 197 -0.66 19.19 15.18
C ASN A 197 -1.12 19.09 13.71
N VAL A 198 -2.14 18.27 13.47
CA VAL A 198 -2.68 17.96 12.14
C VAL A 198 -3.21 19.21 11.43
N GLU A 199 -3.82 20.14 12.18
CA GLU A 199 -4.33 21.43 11.68
C GLU A 199 -3.24 22.33 11.05
N ALA A 200 -1.96 22.06 11.37
CA ALA A 200 -0.85 22.80 10.81
C ALA A 200 -0.33 22.24 9.47
N ILE A 201 -0.95 21.19 8.95
CA ILE A 201 -0.63 20.68 7.61
C ILE A 201 -1.25 21.62 6.58
N TYR A 202 -0.41 22.17 5.71
CA TYR A 202 -0.84 23.11 4.66
C TYR A 202 -1.80 22.42 3.67
N GLY A 203 -2.94 23.06 3.41
CA GLY A 203 -3.94 22.60 2.44
C GLY A 203 -4.78 21.39 2.88
N LEU A 204 -4.56 20.83 4.07
CA LEU A 204 -5.27 19.62 4.51
C LEU A 204 -6.77 19.83 4.73
N GLU A 205 -7.19 21.03 5.16
CA GLU A 205 -8.61 21.37 5.36
C GLU A 205 -9.42 21.35 4.05
N GLU A 206 -8.75 21.60 2.92
CA GLU A 206 -9.33 21.66 1.58
C GLU A 206 -9.21 20.32 0.84
N THR A 207 -8.53 19.33 1.44
CA THR A 207 -8.25 18.03 0.85
C THR A 207 -9.35 17.03 1.18
N ASP A 208 -9.98 16.47 0.15
CA ASP A 208 -10.79 15.26 0.29
C ASP A 208 -9.84 14.06 0.41
N ARG A 209 -9.58 13.67 1.66
CA ARG A 209 -8.57 12.65 1.99
C ARG A 209 -8.96 11.27 1.47
N GLU A 210 -10.25 10.97 1.49
CA GLU A 210 -10.78 9.70 0.99
C GLU A 210 -10.62 9.60 -0.52
N GLU A 211 -11.03 10.65 -1.27
CA GLU A 211 -10.86 10.72 -2.72
C GLU A 211 -9.38 10.56 -3.11
N VAL A 212 -8.48 11.30 -2.44
CA VAL A 212 -7.03 11.24 -2.70
C VAL A 212 -6.48 9.83 -2.47
N LEU A 213 -6.84 9.18 -1.36
CA LEU A 213 -6.35 7.84 -1.06
C LEU A 213 -6.97 6.79 -1.99
N SER A 214 -8.23 6.96 -2.40
CA SER A 214 -8.90 6.10 -3.37
C SER A 214 -8.23 6.20 -4.75
N ASP A 215 -7.96 7.41 -5.22
CA ASP A 215 -7.26 7.64 -6.49
C ASP A 215 -5.83 7.08 -6.45
N PHE A 216 -5.12 7.26 -5.33
CA PHE A 216 -3.80 6.68 -5.14
C PHE A 216 -3.84 5.15 -5.19
N ALA A 217 -4.77 4.53 -4.48
CA ALA A 217 -4.94 3.08 -4.45
C ALA A 217 -5.34 2.54 -5.84
N ALA A 218 -6.23 3.22 -6.55
CA ALA A 218 -6.62 2.86 -7.92
C ALA A 218 -5.42 2.92 -8.88
N ALA A 219 -4.63 3.99 -8.82
CA ALA A 219 -3.43 4.14 -9.64
C ALA A 219 -2.36 3.09 -9.30
N LEU A 220 -2.16 2.79 -8.01
CA LEU A 220 -1.26 1.72 -7.58
C LEU A 220 -1.72 0.36 -8.15
N ARG A 221 -3.00 0.03 -8.00
CA ARG A 221 -3.59 -1.22 -8.49
C ARG A 221 -3.47 -1.38 -10.00
N ALA A 222 -3.69 -0.31 -10.76
CA ALA A 222 -3.57 -0.32 -12.22
C ALA A 222 -2.15 -0.66 -12.71
N ASN A 223 -1.15 -0.53 -11.84
CA ASN A 223 0.26 -0.78 -12.13
C ASN A 223 0.79 -2.08 -11.52
N LEU A 224 -0.05 -2.89 -10.90
CA LEU A 224 0.32 -4.19 -10.34
C LEU A 224 -0.32 -5.33 -11.15
N PRO A 225 0.30 -6.53 -11.19
CA PRO A 225 -0.37 -7.72 -11.70
C PRO A 225 -1.72 -7.94 -11.03
N GLU A 226 -2.72 -8.39 -11.79
CA GLU A 226 -4.09 -8.54 -11.29
C GLU A 226 -4.19 -9.48 -10.08
N GLU A 227 -3.37 -10.52 -10.06
CA GLU A 227 -3.31 -11.51 -8.99
C GLU A 227 -2.57 -11.05 -7.73
N THR A 228 -1.94 -9.87 -7.74
CA THR A 228 -1.20 -9.36 -6.58
C THR A 228 -2.16 -9.06 -5.44
N VAL A 229 -1.98 -9.77 -4.32
CA VAL A 229 -2.73 -9.49 -3.09
C VAL A 229 -2.17 -8.22 -2.45
N VAL A 230 -3.05 -7.28 -2.10
CA VAL A 230 -2.67 -6.06 -1.40
C VAL A 230 -3.53 -5.90 -0.15
N GLY A 231 -2.88 -5.87 1.00
CA GLY A 231 -3.49 -5.61 2.29
C GLY A 231 -3.17 -4.22 2.81
N ILE A 232 -4.05 -3.70 3.66
CA ILE A 232 -3.88 -2.43 4.38
C ILE A 232 -3.80 -2.69 5.88
N VAL A 233 -2.98 -1.91 6.60
CA VAL A 233 -2.93 -1.93 8.07
C VAL A 233 -3.81 -0.81 8.63
N LEU A 234 -4.76 -1.19 9.47
CA LEU A 234 -5.63 -0.27 10.20
C LEU A 234 -5.10 -0.11 11.63
N HIS A 235 -4.66 1.10 11.95
CA HIS A 235 -4.21 1.46 13.30
C HIS A 235 -5.33 2.05 14.15
N ASN A 236 -6.41 2.53 13.55
CA ASN A 236 -7.57 3.12 14.18
C ASN A 236 -8.85 2.61 13.51
N ASP A 237 -10.00 2.88 14.13
CA ASP A 237 -11.30 2.71 13.49
C ASP A 237 -11.38 3.57 12.22
N LEU A 238 -12.25 3.21 11.28
CA LEU A 238 -12.42 3.96 10.03
C LEU A 238 -12.82 5.40 10.33
N SER A 239 -12.20 6.33 9.65
CA SER A 239 -12.38 7.75 9.92
C SER A 239 -12.10 8.61 8.70
N ALA A 240 -12.95 9.62 8.46
CA ALA A 240 -12.67 10.65 7.48
C ALA A 240 -11.42 11.49 7.82
N GLU A 241 -10.95 11.46 9.08
CA GLU A 241 -9.76 12.21 9.50
C GLU A 241 -8.47 11.61 8.94
N ASP A 242 -8.38 10.29 8.81
CA ASP A 242 -7.25 9.60 8.19
C ASP A 242 -7.49 9.25 6.71
N GLY A 243 -8.72 9.47 6.22
CA GLY A 243 -9.12 9.24 4.84
C GLY A 243 -9.42 7.77 4.52
N ILE A 244 -9.59 6.93 5.54
CA ILE A 244 -9.88 5.50 5.34
C ILE A 244 -11.39 5.26 5.49
N SER A 245 -12.01 4.78 4.41
CA SER A 245 -13.42 4.40 4.37
C SER A 245 -13.61 2.91 4.04
N ALA A 246 -14.81 2.42 4.27
CA ALA A 246 -15.20 1.07 3.87
C ALA A 246 -15.18 0.91 2.34
N GLU A 247 -15.56 1.95 1.60
CA GLU A 247 -15.55 2.01 0.14
C GLU A 247 -14.13 1.89 -0.40
N LEU A 248 -13.19 2.66 0.14
CA LEU A 248 -11.77 2.57 -0.21
C LEU A 248 -11.22 1.16 0.00
N ILE A 249 -11.51 0.55 1.15
CA ILE A 249 -11.02 -0.80 1.47
C ILE A 249 -11.60 -1.83 0.52
N THR A 250 -12.91 -1.85 0.36
CA THR A 250 -13.59 -2.86 -0.45
C THR A 250 -13.26 -2.77 -1.94
N ALA A 251 -13.01 -1.55 -2.45
CA ALA A 251 -12.63 -1.32 -3.84
C ALA A 251 -11.18 -1.71 -4.15
N HIS A 252 -10.25 -1.52 -3.20
CA HIS A 252 -8.83 -1.55 -3.53
C HIS A 252 -7.99 -2.55 -2.72
N PHE A 253 -8.50 -3.05 -1.58
CA PHE A 253 -7.72 -3.92 -0.70
C PHE A 253 -8.33 -5.31 -0.55
N ASP A 254 -7.51 -6.32 -0.71
CA ASP A 254 -7.91 -7.72 -0.59
C ASP A 254 -7.95 -8.19 0.85
N ARG A 255 -7.23 -7.48 1.76
CA ARG A 255 -7.07 -7.87 3.16
C ARG A 255 -6.92 -6.65 4.07
N VAL A 256 -7.41 -6.75 5.30
CA VAL A 256 -7.17 -5.79 6.37
C VAL A 256 -6.38 -6.43 7.51
N TYR A 257 -5.33 -5.77 7.94
CA TYR A 257 -4.55 -6.08 9.14
C TYR A 257 -4.98 -5.13 10.24
N VAL A 258 -5.53 -5.66 11.31
CA VAL A 258 -6.29 -4.88 12.30
C VAL A 258 -5.54 -4.79 13.61
N ALA A 259 -5.20 -3.57 14.03
CA ALA A 259 -4.54 -3.33 15.31
C ALA A 259 -5.49 -3.64 16.50
N PRO A 260 -4.93 -3.96 17.69
CA PRO A 260 -5.74 -4.40 18.84
C PRO A 260 -6.75 -3.36 19.37
N ASN A 261 -6.57 -2.09 19.05
CA ASN A 261 -7.44 -0.99 19.48
C ASN A 261 -8.60 -0.70 18.53
N VAL A 262 -8.67 -1.36 17.37
CA VAL A 262 -9.75 -1.20 16.40
C VAL A 262 -10.97 -2.04 16.82
N ASP A 263 -12.16 -1.46 16.71
CA ASP A 263 -13.41 -2.20 16.90
C ASP A 263 -13.71 -3.09 15.69
N VAL A 264 -13.28 -4.35 15.78
CA VAL A 264 -13.46 -5.33 14.70
C VAL A 264 -14.94 -5.62 14.40
N ALA A 265 -15.82 -5.48 15.40
CA ALA A 265 -17.24 -5.73 15.18
C ALA A 265 -17.87 -4.62 14.34
N ALA A 266 -17.57 -3.37 14.64
CA ALA A 266 -17.96 -2.21 13.84
C ALA A 266 -17.36 -2.29 12.43
N LEU A 267 -16.05 -2.57 12.32
CA LEU A 267 -15.37 -2.73 11.04
C LEU A 267 -16.03 -3.78 10.14
N ARG A 268 -16.43 -4.92 10.70
CA ARG A 268 -17.12 -5.97 9.93
C ARG A 268 -18.51 -5.57 9.47
N GLU A 269 -19.22 -4.77 10.26
CA GLU A 269 -20.51 -4.23 9.86
C GLU A 269 -20.35 -3.24 8.71
N GLU A 270 -19.35 -2.35 8.76
CA GLU A 270 -19.07 -1.36 7.74
C GLU A 270 -18.59 -1.98 6.41
N LEU A 271 -17.66 -2.95 6.47
CA LEU A 271 -17.16 -3.64 5.27
C LEU A 271 -18.18 -4.63 4.67
N GLY A 272 -19.21 -5.02 5.45
CA GLY A 272 -20.25 -5.93 5.03
C GLY A 272 -19.81 -7.40 4.95
N SER A 273 -20.80 -8.29 4.82
CA SER A 273 -20.57 -9.75 4.83
C SER A 273 -19.81 -10.26 3.60
N ALA A 274 -19.87 -9.53 2.48
CA ALA A 274 -19.19 -9.89 1.24
C ALA A 274 -17.65 -9.80 1.35
N TYR A 275 -17.12 -8.99 2.29
CA TYR A 275 -15.68 -8.87 2.48
C TYR A 275 -15.03 -10.14 3.08
N GLY A 276 -15.80 -11.07 3.61
CA GLY A 276 -15.36 -12.39 4.04
C GLY A 276 -14.45 -12.42 5.29
N ALA A 277 -14.59 -13.44 6.11
CA ALA A 277 -13.83 -13.55 7.36
C ALA A 277 -12.33 -13.80 7.15
N GLU A 278 -11.96 -14.41 6.03
CA GLU A 278 -10.57 -14.74 5.63
C GLU A 278 -9.74 -13.51 5.29
N ARG A 279 -10.39 -12.37 5.06
CA ARG A 279 -9.71 -11.10 4.72
C ARG A 279 -9.24 -10.32 5.93
N TYR A 280 -9.60 -10.75 7.14
CA TYR A 280 -9.22 -10.08 8.39
C TYR A 280 -8.05 -10.80 9.04
N VAL A 281 -6.97 -10.07 9.33
CA VAL A 281 -5.80 -10.55 10.08
C VAL A 281 -5.61 -9.67 11.31
N MET A 282 -5.71 -10.28 12.49
CA MET A 282 -5.54 -9.56 13.75
C MET A 282 -4.06 -9.39 14.07
N LEU A 283 -3.61 -8.16 14.29
CA LEU A 283 -2.29 -7.89 14.86
C LEU A 283 -2.33 -8.23 16.36
N THR A 284 -1.47 -9.11 16.81
CA THR A 284 -1.52 -9.64 18.19
C THR A 284 -0.13 -10.02 18.69
N ASP A 285 0.04 -10.14 19.99
CA ASP A 285 1.24 -10.64 20.65
C ASP A 285 1.22 -12.17 20.86
N ARG A 286 0.10 -12.83 20.54
CA ARG A 286 -0.13 -14.29 20.76
C ARG A 286 -0.84 -14.91 19.59
N ALA A 287 -0.58 -16.22 19.40
CA ALA A 287 -1.36 -17.02 18.47
C ALA A 287 -2.84 -17.03 18.86
N ALA A 288 -3.72 -16.85 17.88
CA ALA A 288 -5.16 -16.97 18.05
C ALA A 288 -5.60 -18.40 17.71
N ASP A 289 -6.62 -18.89 18.42
CA ASP A 289 -7.18 -20.22 18.18
C ASP A 289 -8.00 -20.26 16.87
N THR A 290 -8.57 -19.14 16.48
CA THR A 290 -9.45 -19.00 15.29
C THR A 290 -9.17 -17.71 14.53
N GLY A 291 -9.35 -17.75 13.20
CA GLY A 291 -9.18 -16.61 12.32
C GLY A 291 -7.73 -16.33 11.94
N GLY A 292 -7.53 -15.29 11.16
CA GLY A 292 -6.22 -14.79 10.76
C GLY A 292 -5.56 -13.99 11.86
N TYR A 293 -4.25 -14.18 12.06
CA TYR A 293 -3.47 -13.39 13.00
C TYR A 293 -2.03 -13.20 12.54
N LEU A 294 -1.44 -12.09 12.95
CA LEU A 294 -0.03 -11.77 12.79
C LEU A 294 0.56 -11.50 14.17
N ILE A 295 1.60 -12.24 14.51
CA ILE A 295 2.36 -12.02 15.76
C ILE A 295 3.47 -11.01 15.46
N GLY A 296 3.43 -9.87 16.14
CA GLY A 296 4.38 -8.75 16.02
C GLY A 296 5.43 -8.71 17.10
#